data_6dd99dfa50be8c349f006f611b6f8850
#
_entry.id   6dd99dfa50be8c349f006f611b6f8850
#
_cell.length_a   1.000
_cell.length_b   1.000
_cell.length_c   1.000
_cell.angle_alpha   90.00
_cell.angle_beta   90.00
_cell.angle_gamma   90.00
#
_symmetry.space_group_name_H-M   'P 1'
#
loop_
_entity.id
_entity.type
_entity.pdbx_description
1 polymer ?
#
loop_
_entity_poly.entity_id
_entity_poly.type
_entity_poly.pdbx_seq_one_letter_code
_entity_poly.pdbx_strand_id
1 'polypeptide(L)'
;MNLQTAMAKKTNFELAVIQKVKDVRTLRGFTQRDIATFLNLSEGFIGQIESPKHSSKYNFNHLNKLATEMKCSPKDFLPDSPIQENG
;
A
#
# COMPACT_ATOMS: atom_id res chain seq x y z
N MET A 1 6.36 -16.97 21.36
CA MET A 1 6.03 -16.06 20.26
C MET A 1 6.67 -14.72 20.50
N ASN A 2 7.10 -14.12 19.47
CA ASN A 2 7.64 -12.78 19.55
C ASN A 2 6.50 -11.77 19.61
N LEU A 3 6.42 -11.03 20.72
CA LEU A 3 5.39 -10.02 20.89
C LEU A 3 5.50 -8.93 19.84
N GLN A 4 6.70 -8.65 19.38
CA GLN A 4 6.90 -7.64 18.33
C GLN A 4 6.16 -8.04 17.05
N THR A 5 6.26 -9.31 16.67
CA THR A 5 5.55 -9.80 15.49
C THR A 5 4.05 -9.69 15.69
N ALA A 6 3.54 -10.12 16.87
CA ALA A 6 2.12 -10.05 17.17
C ALA A 6 1.60 -8.61 17.15
N MET A 7 2.46 -7.66 17.45
CA MET A 7 2.11 -6.25 17.52
C MET A 7 2.45 -5.49 16.24
N ALA A 8 3.03 -6.16 15.26
CA ALA A 8 3.35 -5.51 13.99
C ALA A 8 2.06 -5.05 13.31
N LYS A 9 2.06 -3.82 12.84
CA LYS A 9 0.88 -3.23 12.19
C LYS A 9 0.69 -3.77 10.79
N LYS A 10 1.80 -4.08 10.11
CA LYS A 10 1.79 -4.56 8.74
C LYS A 10 2.87 -5.63 8.58
N THR A 11 2.60 -6.57 7.70
CA THR A 11 3.63 -7.55 7.32
C THR A 11 4.65 -6.88 6.40
N ASN A 12 5.80 -7.52 6.25
CA ASN A 12 6.82 -7.02 5.32
C ASN A 12 6.29 -7.02 3.89
N PHE A 13 5.48 -8.01 3.53
CA PHE A 13 4.87 -8.04 2.20
C PHE A 13 3.92 -6.85 2.01
N GLU A 14 3.08 -6.57 3.00
CA GLU A 14 2.16 -5.44 2.92
C GLU A 14 2.90 -4.12 2.79
N LEU A 15 3.98 -3.96 3.55
CA LEU A 15 4.81 -2.76 3.45
C LEU A 15 5.41 -2.62 2.05
N ALA A 16 5.85 -3.72 1.45
CA ALA A 16 6.43 -3.70 0.12
C ALA A 16 5.39 -3.30 -0.93
N VAL A 17 4.16 -3.83 -0.82
CA VAL A 17 3.08 -3.46 -1.74
C VAL A 17 2.76 -1.98 -1.62
N ILE A 18 2.62 -1.49 -0.39
CA ILE A 18 2.30 -0.09 -0.14
C ILE A 18 3.41 0.81 -0.69
N GLN A 19 4.67 0.41 -0.52
CA GLN A 19 5.79 1.18 -1.05
C GLN A 19 5.75 1.24 -2.58
N LYS A 20 5.40 0.14 -3.24
CA LYS A 20 5.27 0.13 -4.70
C LYS A 20 4.16 1.05 -5.19
N VAL A 21 3.03 1.06 -4.48
CA VAL A 21 1.95 2.01 -4.81
C VAL A 21 2.46 3.45 -4.66
N LYS A 22 3.15 3.73 -3.58
CA LYS A 22 3.70 5.07 -3.35
C LYS A 22 4.70 5.45 -4.44
N ASP A 23 5.55 4.51 -4.86
CA ASP A 23 6.53 4.75 -5.91
C ASP A 23 5.84 5.11 -7.23
N VAL A 24 4.80 4.38 -7.60
CA VAL A 24 4.06 4.67 -8.82
C VAL A 24 3.37 6.03 -8.73
N ARG A 25 2.70 6.31 -7.58
CA ARG A 25 2.01 7.59 -7.46
C ARG A 25 2.98 8.78 -7.53
N THR A 26 4.13 8.67 -6.87
CA THR A 26 5.10 9.77 -6.90
C THR A 26 5.72 9.92 -8.27
N LEU A 27 6.03 8.82 -8.93
CA LEU A 27 6.57 8.85 -10.29
C LEU A 27 5.61 9.53 -11.25
N ARG A 28 4.31 9.30 -11.08
CA ARG A 28 3.28 9.85 -11.94
C ARG A 28 2.76 11.21 -11.46
N GLY A 29 3.30 11.74 -10.36
CA GLY A 29 2.95 13.05 -9.87
C GLY A 29 1.64 13.11 -9.10
N PHE A 30 1.13 11.97 -8.61
CA PHE A 30 -0.09 11.93 -7.81
C PHE A 30 0.20 12.14 -6.34
N THR A 31 -0.69 12.87 -5.67
CA THR A 31 -0.61 13.12 -4.23
C THR A 31 -1.41 12.07 -3.47
N GLN A 32 -1.28 12.07 -2.14
CA GLN A 32 -2.14 11.23 -1.31
C GLN A 32 -3.60 11.60 -1.50
N ARG A 33 -3.90 12.87 -1.72
CA ARG A 33 -5.28 13.32 -1.98
C ARG A 33 -5.81 12.70 -3.27
N ASP A 34 -4.97 12.62 -4.30
CA ASP A 34 -5.39 11.99 -5.56
C ASP A 34 -5.75 10.52 -5.35
N ILE A 35 -4.93 9.81 -4.59
CA ILE A 35 -5.22 8.40 -4.28
C ILE A 35 -6.53 8.29 -3.52
N ALA A 36 -6.75 9.17 -2.54
CA ALA A 36 -7.99 9.19 -1.78
C ALA A 36 -9.19 9.41 -2.70
N THR A 37 -9.08 10.31 -3.65
CA THR A 37 -10.13 10.58 -4.63
C THR A 37 -10.40 9.35 -5.49
N PHE A 38 -9.33 8.71 -5.99
CA PHE A 38 -9.48 7.50 -6.82
C PHE A 38 -10.22 6.39 -6.08
N LEU A 39 -9.97 6.26 -4.78
CA LEU A 39 -10.53 5.17 -3.98
C LEU A 39 -11.79 5.57 -3.20
N ASN A 40 -12.20 6.83 -3.29
CA ASN A 40 -13.33 7.36 -2.52
C ASN A 40 -13.11 7.17 -1.02
N LEU A 41 -11.90 7.48 -0.57
CA LEU A 41 -11.49 7.42 0.83
C LEU A 41 -11.00 8.79 1.27
N SER A 42 -10.75 8.97 2.56
CA SER A 42 -10.20 10.22 3.07
C SER A 42 -8.69 10.28 2.83
N GLU A 43 -8.18 11.48 2.67
CA GLU A 43 -6.73 11.68 2.54
C GLU A 43 -6.01 11.20 3.80
N GLY A 44 -6.59 11.43 4.97
CA GLY A 44 -6.02 10.96 6.23
C GLY A 44 -5.89 9.45 6.28
N PHE A 45 -6.86 8.73 5.70
CA PHE A 45 -6.77 7.27 5.65
C PHE A 45 -5.62 6.81 4.75
N ILE A 46 -5.38 7.50 3.63
CA ILE A 46 -4.25 7.18 2.77
C ILE A 46 -2.93 7.42 3.52
N GLY A 47 -2.86 8.51 4.31
CA GLY A 47 -1.70 8.75 5.16
C GLY A 47 -1.47 7.62 6.15
N GLN A 48 -2.54 7.05 6.73
CA GLN A 48 -2.43 5.90 7.61
C GLN A 48 -1.93 4.67 6.87
N ILE A 49 -2.42 4.43 5.65
CA ILE A 49 -1.96 3.29 4.85
C ILE A 49 -0.46 3.41 4.58
N GLU A 50 0.01 4.60 4.24
CA GLU A 50 1.43 4.80 3.93
C GLU A 50 2.31 4.86 5.17
N SER A 51 1.72 4.92 6.35
CA SER A 51 2.47 4.96 7.61
C SER A 51 2.73 3.54 8.13
N PRO A 52 3.98 3.20 8.43
CA PRO A 52 4.26 1.87 9.00
C PRO A 52 3.69 1.69 10.41
N LYS A 53 3.24 2.78 11.05
CA LYS A 53 2.73 2.73 12.42
C LYS A 53 1.26 2.34 12.50
N HIS A 54 0.54 2.33 11.38
CA HIS A 54 -0.89 2.01 11.34
C HIS A 54 -1.12 0.68 10.65
N SER A 55 -2.21 0.00 11.03
CA SER A 55 -2.57 -1.28 10.44
C SER A 55 -3.34 -1.14 9.13
N SER A 56 -3.75 0.06 8.76
CA SER A 56 -4.50 0.30 7.53
C SER A 56 -3.70 -0.08 6.30
N LYS A 57 -4.34 -0.73 5.35
CA LYS A 57 -3.68 -1.22 4.15
C LYS A 57 -4.65 -1.24 2.98
N TYR A 58 -4.12 -1.37 1.77
CA TYR A 58 -4.94 -1.54 0.57
C TYR A 58 -5.48 -2.97 0.52
N ASN A 59 -6.69 -3.12 0.02
CA ASN A 59 -7.22 -4.43 -0.35
C ASN A 59 -7.00 -4.66 -1.85
N PHE A 60 -7.35 -5.85 -2.32
CA PHE A 60 -7.14 -6.20 -3.74
C PHE A 60 -7.93 -5.29 -4.67
N ASN A 61 -9.15 -4.92 -4.28
CA ASN A 61 -9.98 -4.04 -5.11
C ASN A 61 -9.38 -2.64 -5.19
N HIS A 62 -8.78 -2.17 -4.11
CA HIS A 62 -8.04 -0.90 -4.13
C HIS A 62 -6.90 -0.95 -5.15
N LEU A 63 -6.13 -2.03 -5.14
CA LEU A 63 -4.99 -2.16 -6.06
C LEU A 63 -5.47 -2.18 -7.52
N ASN A 64 -6.55 -2.90 -7.78
CA ASN A 64 -7.11 -2.94 -9.13
C ASN A 64 -7.56 -1.56 -9.59
N LYS A 65 -8.25 -0.82 -8.71
CA LYS A 65 -8.71 0.53 -9.04
C LYS A 65 -7.56 1.47 -9.27
N LEU A 66 -6.54 1.41 -8.42
CA LEU A 66 -5.36 2.26 -8.55
C LEU A 66 -4.60 1.98 -9.84
N ALA A 67 -4.51 0.72 -10.24
CA ALA A 67 -3.88 0.38 -11.51
C ALA A 67 -4.63 1.01 -12.68
N THR A 68 -5.96 0.98 -12.63
CA THR A 68 -6.79 1.62 -13.64
C THR A 68 -6.55 3.13 -13.69
N GLU A 69 -6.61 3.79 -12.53
CA GLU A 69 -6.51 5.24 -12.46
C GLU A 69 -5.10 5.74 -12.77
N MET A 70 -4.08 5.00 -12.33
CA MET A 70 -2.69 5.38 -12.57
C MET A 70 -2.13 4.79 -13.85
N LYS A 71 -2.94 4.04 -14.61
CA LYS A 71 -2.61 3.49 -15.93
C LYS A 71 -1.39 2.60 -15.90
N CYS A 72 -1.41 1.63 -14.99
CA CYS A 72 -0.36 0.63 -14.89
C CYS A 72 -1.01 -0.74 -14.64
N SER A 73 -0.19 -1.77 -14.50
CA SER A 73 -0.68 -3.11 -14.19
C SER A 73 -0.79 -3.29 -12.68
N PRO A 74 -1.82 -4.01 -12.20
CA PRO A 74 -1.86 -4.36 -10.76
C PRO A 74 -0.61 -5.09 -10.29
N LYS A 75 0.04 -5.86 -11.16
CA LYS A 75 1.27 -6.57 -10.79
C LYS A 75 2.43 -5.62 -10.52
N ASP A 76 2.34 -4.37 -10.98
CA ASP A 76 3.37 -3.37 -10.69
C ASP A 76 3.42 -3.02 -9.20
N PHE A 77 2.37 -3.39 -8.45
CA PHE A 77 2.30 -3.17 -7.01
C PHE A 77 2.75 -4.39 -6.21
N LEU A 78 3.07 -5.50 -6.87
CA LEU A 78 3.39 -6.75 -6.18
C LEU A 78 4.89 -7.05 -6.28
N PRO A 79 5.49 -7.55 -5.18
CA PRO A 79 6.86 -8.05 -5.26
C PRO A 79 6.95 -9.24 -6.22
N ASP A 80 8.11 -9.38 -6.86
CA ASP A 80 8.33 -10.46 -7.83
C ASP A 80 8.49 -11.84 -7.17
N SER A 81 8.77 -11.86 -5.89
CA SER A 81 9.00 -13.12 -5.16
C SER A 81 8.49 -12.97 -3.74
N PRO A 82 8.31 -14.10 -3.03
CA PRO A 82 7.87 -14.03 -1.63
C PRO A 82 8.84 -13.22 -0.79
N ILE A 83 8.30 -12.58 0.23
CA ILE A 83 9.10 -11.78 1.15
C ILE A 83 9.10 -12.47 2.50
N GLN A 84 10.30 -12.63 3.07
CA GLN A 84 10.47 -13.26 4.37
C GLN A 84 9.80 -12.40 5.44
N GLU A 85 8.97 -13.04 6.25
CA GLU A 85 8.35 -12.39 7.39
C GLU A 85 9.10 -12.79 8.66
N ASN A 86 9.13 -11.89 9.62
CA ASN A 86 9.73 -12.16 10.91
C ASN A 86 8.69 -12.78 11.83
N GLY A 87 9.08 -13.79 12.52
CA GLY A 87 8.22 -14.37 13.51
C GLY A 87 7.67 -15.66 13.19
#